data_5ae09c52ac1a4d118bc18b4ebc845b2f
#
_entry.id   5ae09c52ac1a4d118bc18b4ebc845b2f
#
_cell.length_a   1.000
_cell.length_b   1.000
_cell.length_c   1.000
_cell.angle_alpha   90.00
_cell.angle_beta   90.00
_cell.angle_gamma   90.00
#
_symmetry.space_group_name_H-M   'P 1'
#
loop_
_entity.id
_entity.type
_entity.pdbx_description
1 polymer ?
#
loop_
_entity_poly.entity_id
_entity_poly.type
_entity_poly.pdbx_seq_one_letter_code
_entity_poly.pdbx_strand_id
1 'polypeptide(L)'
;MHCLFVGAGSIAASYADGLGDTALTLAGVCDLDSDRAESLAAGHDCPAFADLDAALDALDAPLVVNLTSHAAHAAITRTALEAGRHVYSEKPLALDSETAGELVEMAVDRDLALGCAPASVDGPTQQRARRLLGEGRLGSVQLAYAHAHVGRVTDWHDRPDSFLSIGPLYDGGVYPLSLLVAWFGPVDRVRVADSLDPWPAGEPKQPDADSHIEATLAFRDGPTVRLTASFYAPHRSREFYGLELHGDDGSLSLDNTGRMAANDDAVQYGGLGRSYTTVPPQSPTDSRGYIDAVADLAASVAAGKPDRQTARRGAHVVAVCN
;
A
#
# COMPACT_ATOMS: atom_id res chain seq x y z
N MET A 1 -15.16 15.92 5.85
CA MET A 1 -14.99 15.14 7.11
C MET A 1 -13.69 15.57 7.77
N HIS A 2 -13.70 15.79 9.09
CA HIS A 2 -12.48 16.09 9.84
C HIS A 2 -11.64 14.82 10.02
N CYS A 3 -10.31 14.94 9.88
CA CYS A 3 -9.37 13.87 10.12
C CYS A 3 -8.19 14.29 10.99
N LEU A 4 -7.67 13.36 11.78
CA LEU A 4 -6.46 13.48 12.57
C LEU A 4 -5.34 12.70 11.87
N PHE A 5 -4.22 13.35 11.56
CA PHE A 5 -3.03 12.64 11.11
C PHE A 5 -2.19 12.19 12.30
N VAL A 6 -1.86 10.92 12.35
CA VAL A 6 -0.98 10.34 13.36
C VAL A 6 0.29 9.83 12.66
N GLY A 7 1.41 10.47 12.99
CA GLY A 7 2.68 10.39 12.27
C GLY A 7 2.86 11.56 11.31
N ALA A 8 3.92 12.34 11.53
CA ALA A 8 4.33 13.49 10.73
C ALA A 8 5.68 13.23 10.02
N GLY A 9 5.89 11.98 9.58
CA GLY A 9 7.06 11.57 8.79
C GLY A 9 6.97 12.01 7.33
N SER A 10 7.92 11.55 6.51
CA SER A 10 8.02 11.94 5.09
C SER A 10 6.74 11.64 4.28
N ILE A 11 6.06 10.54 4.56
CA ILE A 11 4.83 10.18 3.83
C ILE A 11 3.66 11.11 4.18
N ALA A 12 3.63 11.68 5.39
CA ALA A 12 2.56 12.56 5.83
C ALA A 12 2.44 13.83 4.96
N ALA A 13 3.54 14.38 4.50
CA ALA A 13 3.55 15.49 3.55
C ALA A 13 2.83 15.14 2.25
N SER A 14 3.07 13.93 1.70
CA SER A 14 2.40 13.47 0.48
C SER A 14 0.89 13.28 0.64
N TYR A 15 0.42 12.93 1.84
CA TYR A 15 -1.00 12.91 2.16
C TYR A 15 -1.57 14.32 2.31
N ALA A 16 -0.82 15.21 2.96
CA ALA A 16 -1.25 16.59 3.22
C ALA A 16 -1.35 17.44 1.94
N ASP A 17 -0.43 17.23 0.99
CA ASP A 17 -0.38 17.99 -0.28
C ASP A 17 -1.69 17.92 -1.09
N GLY A 18 -2.42 16.81 -1.00
CA GLY A 18 -3.67 16.62 -1.74
C GLY A 18 -4.94 16.99 -0.97
N LEU A 19 -4.85 17.44 0.28
CA LEU A 19 -6.04 17.73 1.11
C LEU A 19 -6.97 18.76 0.47
N GLY A 20 -6.42 19.80 -0.14
CA GLY A 20 -7.18 20.90 -0.73
C GLY A 20 -8.11 20.49 -1.87
N ASP A 21 -7.87 19.34 -2.49
CA ASP A 21 -8.67 18.79 -3.60
C ASP A 21 -9.76 17.82 -3.12
N THR A 22 -9.91 17.63 -1.81
CA THR A 22 -10.83 16.68 -1.19
C THR A 22 -11.85 17.38 -0.27
N ALA A 23 -12.86 16.62 0.18
CA ALA A 23 -13.80 17.05 1.22
C ALA A 23 -13.29 16.77 2.65
N LEU A 24 -11.99 16.48 2.82
CA LEU A 24 -11.35 16.29 4.10
C LEU A 24 -10.82 17.61 4.65
N THR A 25 -10.81 17.70 5.98
CA THR A 25 -10.21 18.84 6.70
C THR A 25 -9.28 18.28 7.76
N LEU A 26 -8.01 18.66 7.74
CA LEU A 26 -7.07 18.27 8.78
C LEU A 26 -7.41 18.99 10.08
N ALA A 27 -7.86 18.23 11.08
CA ALA A 27 -8.27 18.77 12.37
C ALA A 27 -7.10 18.85 13.37
N GLY A 28 -6.04 18.10 13.14
CA GLY A 28 -4.83 18.10 13.96
C GLY A 28 -3.81 17.10 13.47
N VAL A 29 -2.60 17.24 13.98
CA VAL A 29 -1.46 16.36 13.72
C VAL A 29 -0.91 15.84 15.05
N CYS A 30 -0.65 14.54 15.13
CA CYS A 30 -0.04 13.91 16.29
C CYS A 30 1.26 13.19 15.88
N ASP A 31 2.36 13.49 16.53
CA ASP A 31 3.65 12.77 16.39
C ASP A 31 4.39 12.82 17.71
N LEU A 32 5.11 11.75 18.06
CA LEU A 32 5.99 11.71 19.24
C LEU A 32 7.10 12.78 19.19
N ASP A 33 7.46 13.21 18.00
CA ASP A 33 8.37 14.32 17.72
C ASP A 33 7.53 15.59 17.54
N SER A 34 7.47 16.41 18.59
CA SER A 34 6.67 17.63 18.62
C SER A 34 7.04 18.60 17.50
N ASP A 35 8.32 18.74 17.15
CA ASP A 35 8.80 19.65 16.13
C ASP A 35 8.23 19.27 14.75
N ARG A 36 8.15 17.95 14.45
CA ARG A 36 7.53 17.43 13.23
C ARG A 36 6.02 17.67 13.21
N ALA A 37 5.35 17.40 14.34
CA ALA A 37 3.92 17.62 14.46
C ALA A 37 3.59 19.09 14.25
N GLU A 38 4.29 20.00 14.92
CA GLU A 38 4.10 21.47 14.81
C GLU A 38 4.40 21.96 13.40
N SER A 39 5.47 21.47 12.77
CA SER A 39 5.84 21.86 11.41
C SER A 39 4.77 21.51 10.38
N LEU A 40 4.19 20.31 10.45
CA LEU A 40 3.12 19.90 9.54
C LEU A 40 1.81 20.63 9.86
N ALA A 41 1.46 20.75 11.14
CA ALA A 41 0.24 21.41 11.59
C ALA A 41 0.18 22.91 11.21
N ALA A 42 1.31 23.62 11.30
CA ALA A 42 1.41 25.02 10.93
C ALA A 42 1.06 25.28 9.46
N GLY A 43 1.37 24.34 8.57
CA GLY A 43 1.00 24.42 7.14
C GLY A 43 -0.50 24.29 6.87
N HIS A 44 -1.28 23.84 7.86
CA HIS A 44 -2.71 23.54 7.73
C HIS A 44 -3.60 24.23 8.76
N ASP A 45 -3.04 25.17 9.53
CA ASP A 45 -3.75 25.96 10.54
C ASP A 45 -4.53 25.08 11.55
N CYS A 46 -3.89 24.00 12.04
CA CYS A 46 -4.46 23.08 12.99
C CYS A 46 -3.52 22.82 14.19
N PRO A 47 -4.03 22.31 15.33
CA PRO A 47 -3.21 22.00 16.50
C PRO A 47 -2.31 20.79 16.29
N ALA A 48 -1.16 20.79 17.00
CA ALA A 48 -0.23 19.67 17.10
C ALA A 48 -0.33 19.02 18.48
N PHE A 49 -0.11 17.70 18.53
CA PHE A 49 -0.14 16.88 19.72
C PHE A 49 1.07 15.94 19.77
N ALA A 50 1.60 15.68 20.96
CA ALA A 50 2.63 14.68 21.20
C ALA A 50 2.07 13.34 21.69
N ASP A 51 0.79 13.31 22.05
CA ASP A 51 0.11 12.16 22.61
C ASP A 51 -1.22 11.90 21.89
N LEU A 52 -1.45 10.62 21.52
CA LEU A 52 -2.62 10.25 20.73
C LEU A 52 -3.92 10.36 21.53
N ASP A 53 -3.92 9.92 22.80
CA ASP A 53 -5.13 9.95 23.62
C ASP A 53 -5.57 11.39 23.87
N ALA A 54 -4.61 12.28 24.14
CA ALA A 54 -4.88 13.73 24.24
C ALA A 54 -5.45 14.32 22.94
N ALA A 55 -4.95 13.89 21.77
CA ALA A 55 -5.48 14.35 20.50
C ALA A 55 -6.91 13.83 20.23
N LEU A 56 -7.19 12.55 20.55
CA LEU A 56 -8.49 11.93 20.39
C LEU A 56 -9.56 12.57 21.33
N ASP A 57 -9.16 12.95 22.55
CA ASP A 57 -10.03 13.61 23.52
C ASP A 57 -10.31 15.07 23.14
N ALA A 58 -9.32 15.79 22.59
CA ALA A 58 -9.43 17.19 22.26
C ALA A 58 -10.15 17.49 20.94
N LEU A 59 -10.14 16.54 19.99
CA LEU A 59 -10.59 16.78 18.63
C LEU A 59 -11.88 16.02 18.28
N ASP A 60 -12.82 16.74 17.68
CA ASP A 60 -13.94 16.10 16.97
C ASP A 60 -13.50 15.70 15.54
N ALA A 61 -12.65 14.67 15.47
CA ALA A 61 -12.14 14.11 14.24
C ALA A 61 -12.58 12.64 14.12
N PRO A 62 -13.68 12.35 13.41
CA PRO A 62 -14.20 10.99 13.28
C PRO A 62 -13.28 10.02 12.51
N LEU A 63 -12.28 10.53 11.80
CA LEU A 63 -11.35 9.74 11.00
C LEU A 63 -9.90 9.96 11.47
N VAL A 64 -9.18 8.88 11.73
CA VAL A 64 -7.74 8.85 11.97
C VAL A 64 -7.02 8.35 10.73
N VAL A 65 -5.98 9.06 10.30
CA VAL A 65 -5.06 8.65 9.23
C VAL A 65 -3.74 8.28 9.89
N ASN A 66 -3.46 6.99 9.94
CA ASN A 66 -2.28 6.43 10.59
C ASN A 66 -1.11 6.36 9.61
N LEU A 67 -0.15 7.27 9.78
CA LEU A 67 1.04 7.49 8.94
C LEU A 67 2.33 7.24 9.73
N THR A 68 2.24 6.43 10.78
CA THR A 68 3.35 6.12 11.70
C THR A 68 4.35 5.15 11.08
N SER A 69 5.23 4.57 11.87
CA SER A 69 6.14 3.51 11.41
C SER A 69 5.42 2.16 11.32
N HIS A 70 5.94 1.26 10.49
CA HIS A 70 5.41 -0.09 10.29
C HIS A 70 5.09 -0.83 11.61
N ALA A 71 5.98 -0.72 12.61
CA ALA A 71 5.79 -1.36 13.90
C ALA A 71 4.67 -0.74 14.75
N ALA A 72 4.31 0.52 14.50
CA ALA A 72 3.29 1.22 15.27
C ALA A 72 1.89 1.13 14.65
N HIS A 73 1.76 0.72 13.38
CA HIS A 73 0.47 0.73 12.67
C HIS A 73 -0.63 0.02 13.45
N ALA A 74 -0.38 -1.21 13.91
CA ALA A 74 -1.38 -2.00 14.59
C ALA A 74 -1.84 -1.37 15.90
N ALA A 75 -0.92 -0.90 16.72
CA ALA A 75 -1.24 -0.29 18.02
C ALA A 75 -2.06 1.01 17.85
N ILE A 76 -1.62 1.90 16.98
CA ILE A 76 -2.32 3.17 16.70
C ILE A 76 -3.69 2.91 16.09
N THR A 77 -3.81 1.97 15.15
CA THR A 77 -5.09 1.59 14.55
C THR A 77 -6.05 1.05 15.60
N ARG A 78 -5.57 0.18 16.50
CA ARG A 78 -6.36 -0.38 17.61
C ARG A 78 -6.87 0.73 18.53
N THR A 79 -6.00 1.61 19.02
CA THR A 79 -6.37 2.74 19.90
C THR A 79 -7.44 3.63 19.27
N ALA A 80 -7.28 3.96 17.99
CA ALA A 80 -8.25 4.79 17.27
C ALA A 80 -9.62 4.08 17.10
N LEU A 81 -9.64 2.78 16.78
CA LEU A 81 -10.87 1.99 16.69
C LEU A 81 -11.55 1.85 18.05
N GLU A 82 -10.79 1.66 19.14
CA GLU A 82 -11.29 1.61 20.51
C GLU A 82 -11.94 2.93 20.93
N ALA A 83 -11.37 4.05 20.49
CA ALA A 83 -11.95 5.39 20.68
C ALA A 83 -13.14 5.69 19.73
N GLY A 84 -13.62 4.71 18.96
CA GLY A 84 -14.77 4.87 18.06
C GLY A 84 -14.48 5.68 16.81
N ARG A 85 -13.22 5.76 16.37
CA ARG A 85 -12.83 6.49 15.16
C ARG A 85 -12.72 5.54 13.97
N HIS A 86 -13.14 5.99 12.79
CA HIS A 86 -12.78 5.36 11.52
C HIS A 86 -11.28 5.48 11.31
N VAL A 87 -10.65 4.52 10.61
CA VAL A 87 -9.20 4.55 10.43
C VAL A 87 -8.83 4.27 8.98
N TYR A 88 -7.88 5.03 8.45
CA TYR A 88 -7.08 4.66 7.29
C TYR A 88 -5.63 4.51 7.74
N SER A 89 -5.04 3.32 7.54
CA SER A 89 -3.67 3.04 7.95
C SER A 89 -2.75 2.89 6.75
N GLU A 90 -1.52 3.39 6.87
CA GLU A 90 -0.45 2.99 5.96
C GLU A 90 -0.17 1.49 6.03
N LYS A 91 0.49 1.00 4.98
CA LYS A 91 0.86 -0.42 4.85
C LYS A 91 2.20 -0.72 5.59
N PRO A 92 2.38 -1.94 6.09
CA PRO A 92 1.39 -3.01 6.26
C PRO A 92 0.41 -2.70 7.40
N LEU A 93 -0.79 -3.31 7.38
CA LEU A 93 -1.81 -3.10 8.43
C LEU A 93 -1.32 -3.55 9.82
N ALA A 94 -0.57 -4.65 9.85
CA ALA A 94 0.14 -5.20 11.00
C ALA A 94 1.36 -5.99 10.50
N LEU A 95 2.21 -6.46 11.42
CA LEU A 95 3.37 -7.29 11.10
C LEU A 95 3.10 -8.80 11.28
N ASP A 96 1.91 -9.16 11.71
CA ASP A 96 1.45 -10.56 11.80
C ASP A 96 -0.03 -10.67 11.41
N SER A 97 -0.41 -11.86 10.96
CA SER A 97 -1.73 -12.12 10.40
C SER A 97 -2.85 -12.15 11.43
N GLU A 98 -2.57 -12.57 12.68
CA GLU A 98 -3.53 -12.61 13.77
C GLU A 98 -3.96 -11.19 14.14
N THR A 99 -2.98 -10.32 14.41
CA THR A 99 -3.22 -8.90 14.73
C THR A 99 -3.95 -8.19 13.57
N ALA A 100 -3.55 -8.44 12.33
CA ALA A 100 -4.24 -7.84 11.17
C ALA A 100 -5.70 -8.28 11.08
N GLY A 101 -5.99 -9.56 11.36
CA GLY A 101 -7.35 -10.10 11.41
C GLY A 101 -8.18 -9.48 12.51
N GLU A 102 -7.65 -9.40 13.75
CA GLU A 102 -8.31 -8.78 14.89
C GLU A 102 -8.72 -7.32 14.64
N LEU A 103 -7.86 -6.53 13.98
CA LEU A 103 -8.18 -5.14 13.64
C LEU A 103 -9.38 -5.04 12.68
N VAL A 104 -9.44 -5.93 11.70
CA VAL A 104 -10.57 -5.98 10.76
C VAL A 104 -11.85 -6.39 11.49
N GLU A 105 -11.81 -7.40 12.35
CA GLU A 105 -12.95 -7.85 13.17
C GLU A 105 -13.41 -6.74 14.12
N MET A 106 -12.49 -6.08 14.79
CA MET A 106 -12.80 -4.94 15.67
C MET A 106 -13.52 -3.81 14.94
N ALA A 107 -13.10 -3.48 13.72
CA ALA A 107 -13.78 -2.48 12.90
C ALA A 107 -15.19 -2.93 12.48
N VAL A 108 -15.39 -4.23 12.22
CA VAL A 108 -16.72 -4.80 11.92
C VAL A 108 -17.63 -4.71 13.14
N ASP A 109 -17.16 -5.16 14.31
CA ASP A 109 -17.96 -5.22 15.55
C ASP A 109 -18.40 -3.84 16.03
N ARG A 110 -17.63 -2.80 15.73
CA ARG A 110 -17.91 -1.42 16.10
C ARG A 110 -18.63 -0.61 15.02
N ASP A 111 -18.92 -1.24 13.86
CA ASP A 111 -19.44 -0.59 12.68
C ASP A 111 -18.61 0.61 12.19
N LEU A 112 -17.29 0.48 12.27
CA LEU A 112 -16.32 1.48 11.82
C LEU A 112 -15.75 1.13 10.45
N ALA A 113 -15.43 2.14 9.66
CA ALA A 113 -14.63 1.98 8.45
C ALA A 113 -13.15 1.76 8.80
N LEU A 114 -12.53 0.84 8.11
CA LEU A 114 -11.09 0.60 8.20
C LEU A 114 -10.52 0.45 6.79
N GLY A 115 -9.64 1.37 6.40
CA GLY A 115 -8.88 1.33 5.16
C GLY A 115 -7.41 0.98 5.40
N CYS A 116 -6.78 0.39 4.39
CA CYS A 116 -5.34 0.11 4.40
C CYS A 116 -4.73 0.42 3.03
N ALA A 117 -3.60 1.13 3.04
CA ALA A 117 -2.74 1.32 1.87
C ALA A 117 -2.27 -0.05 1.28
N PRO A 118 -1.79 -0.14 0.04
CA PRO A 118 -1.38 0.99 -0.80
C PRO A 118 -2.54 1.57 -1.62
N ALA A 119 -2.62 2.89 -1.66
CA ALA A 119 -3.58 3.63 -2.45
C ALA A 119 -3.40 3.41 -3.97
N SER A 120 -2.21 3.01 -4.41
CA SER A 120 -1.85 2.78 -5.81
C SER A 120 -2.70 1.72 -6.51
N VAL A 121 -3.35 0.80 -5.78
CA VAL A 121 -4.23 -0.22 -6.37
C VAL A 121 -5.33 0.42 -7.22
N ASP A 122 -5.81 1.58 -6.83
CA ASP A 122 -6.82 2.35 -7.55
C ASP A 122 -6.23 3.50 -8.38
N GLY A 123 -4.92 3.52 -8.56
CA GLY A 123 -4.22 4.49 -9.39
C GLY A 123 -4.61 4.40 -10.88
N PRO A 124 -4.48 5.50 -11.65
CA PRO A 124 -4.92 5.56 -13.05
C PRO A 124 -4.22 4.55 -13.95
N THR A 125 -2.95 4.27 -13.69
CA THR A 125 -2.17 3.25 -14.42
C THR A 125 -2.71 1.84 -14.15
N GLN A 126 -2.98 1.51 -12.90
CA GLN A 126 -3.52 0.22 -12.46
C GLN A 126 -4.96 0.02 -12.95
N GLN A 127 -5.79 1.06 -12.93
CA GLN A 127 -7.15 1.02 -13.47
C GLN A 127 -7.14 0.77 -14.98
N ARG A 128 -6.18 1.33 -15.72
CA ARG A 128 -6.00 1.06 -17.16
C ARG A 128 -5.69 -0.42 -17.42
N ALA A 129 -4.79 -1.02 -16.64
CA ALA A 129 -4.49 -2.45 -16.71
C ALA A 129 -5.72 -3.30 -16.34
N ARG A 130 -6.42 -2.94 -15.25
CA ARG A 130 -7.65 -3.61 -14.80
C ARG A 130 -8.75 -3.60 -15.86
N ARG A 131 -8.88 -2.50 -16.61
CA ARG A 131 -9.85 -2.41 -17.72
C ARG A 131 -9.57 -3.47 -18.78
N LEU A 132 -8.32 -3.67 -19.20
CA LEU A 132 -7.97 -4.70 -20.19
C LEU A 132 -8.32 -6.11 -19.70
N LEU A 133 -8.13 -6.38 -18.40
CA LEU A 133 -8.58 -7.62 -17.77
C LEU A 133 -10.11 -7.75 -17.85
N GLY A 134 -10.85 -6.70 -17.45
CA GLY A 134 -12.32 -6.68 -17.48
C GLY A 134 -12.92 -6.76 -18.88
N GLU A 135 -12.22 -6.27 -19.90
CA GLU A 135 -12.57 -6.42 -21.32
C GLU A 135 -12.28 -7.82 -21.88
N GLY A 136 -11.68 -8.71 -21.07
CA GLY A 136 -11.29 -10.06 -21.50
C GLY A 136 -10.16 -10.10 -22.49
N ARG A 137 -9.34 -9.03 -22.61
CA ARG A 137 -8.28 -8.91 -23.63
C ARG A 137 -7.18 -9.96 -23.48
N LEU A 138 -7.00 -10.51 -22.28
CA LEU A 138 -5.99 -11.52 -22.00
C LEU A 138 -6.55 -12.94 -22.10
N GLY A 139 -7.86 -13.13 -22.17
CA GLY A 139 -8.47 -14.43 -21.92
C GLY A 139 -8.30 -14.83 -20.45
N SER A 140 -8.21 -16.13 -20.15
CA SER A 140 -7.90 -16.60 -18.80
C SER A 140 -6.44 -16.38 -18.47
N VAL A 141 -6.14 -15.60 -17.44
CA VAL A 141 -4.76 -15.35 -17.00
C VAL A 141 -4.25 -16.59 -16.26
N GLN A 142 -3.18 -17.19 -16.77
CA GLN A 142 -2.61 -18.43 -16.26
C GLN A 142 -1.35 -18.22 -15.43
N LEU A 143 -0.52 -17.25 -15.84
CA LEU A 143 0.79 -16.98 -15.23
C LEU A 143 0.96 -15.48 -14.97
N ALA A 144 1.67 -15.16 -13.89
CA ALA A 144 2.11 -13.80 -13.62
C ALA A 144 3.53 -13.79 -13.03
N TYR A 145 4.25 -12.72 -13.33
CA TYR A 145 5.56 -12.41 -12.76
C TYR A 145 5.48 -11.05 -12.09
N ALA A 146 5.76 -11.03 -10.79
CA ALA A 146 5.67 -9.84 -9.95
C ALA A 146 7.02 -9.55 -9.30
N HIS A 147 7.44 -8.30 -9.34
CA HIS A 147 8.73 -7.86 -8.84
C HIS A 147 8.57 -6.67 -7.90
N ALA A 148 9.35 -6.68 -6.81
CA ALA A 148 9.49 -5.58 -5.87
C ALA A 148 10.98 -5.38 -5.52
N HIS A 149 11.76 -4.93 -6.50
CA HIS A 149 13.19 -4.69 -6.36
C HIS A 149 13.44 -3.25 -5.92
N VAL A 150 13.26 -2.98 -4.63
CA VAL A 150 13.22 -1.64 -4.03
C VAL A 150 14.58 -0.93 -4.04
N GLY A 151 15.65 -1.71 -4.16
CA GLY A 151 17.02 -1.21 -3.98
C GLY A 151 17.41 -1.13 -2.50
N ARG A 152 18.68 -0.83 -2.24
CA ARG A 152 19.20 -0.73 -0.88
C ARG A 152 18.59 0.47 -0.18
N VAL A 153 17.78 0.22 0.83
CA VAL A 153 17.12 1.29 1.59
C VAL A 153 18.11 2.24 2.25
N THR A 154 19.32 1.77 2.55
CA THR A 154 20.43 2.60 3.07
C THR A 154 20.95 3.66 2.09
N ASP A 155 20.66 3.51 0.80
CA ASP A 155 21.13 4.43 -0.24
C ASP A 155 20.11 5.57 -0.51
N TRP A 156 18.87 5.41 -0.07
CA TRP A 156 17.82 6.37 -0.40
C TRP A 156 16.99 6.87 0.81
N HIS A 157 17.24 6.34 2.02
CA HIS A 157 16.54 6.77 3.23
C HIS A 157 17.51 6.99 4.41
N ASP A 158 17.43 8.17 5.05
CA ASP A 158 18.32 8.57 6.15
C ASP A 158 18.15 7.73 7.42
N ARG A 159 16.96 7.14 7.61
CA ARG A 159 16.60 6.28 8.75
C ARG A 159 16.04 4.94 8.25
N PRO A 160 16.90 4.04 7.75
CA PRO A 160 16.48 2.81 7.11
C PRO A 160 16.00 1.71 8.08
N ASP A 161 16.23 1.87 9.40
CA ASP A 161 16.03 0.80 10.39
C ASP A 161 14.63 0.18 10.37
N SER A 162 13.58 1.00 10.22
CA SER A 162 12.20 0.51 10.16
C SER A 162 11.90 -0.34 8.91
N PHE A 163 12.62 -0.10 7.82
CA PHE A 163 12.52 -0.88 6.59
C PHE A 163 13.33 -2.17 6.70
N LEU A 164 14.55 -2.07 7.22
CA LEU A 164 15.45 -3.21 7.39
C LEU A 164 14.87 -4.25 8.37
N SER A 165 14.12 -3.79 9.39
CA SER A 165 13.50 -4.69 10.38
C SER A 165 12.34 -5.52 9.82
N ILE A 166 11.65 -5.06 8.77
CA ILE A 166 10.50 -5.78 8.19
C ILE A 166 10.82 -6.51 6.88
N GLY A 167 11.93 -6.16 6.23
CA GLY A 167 12.38 -6.77 4.99
C GLY A 167 11.62 -6.32 3.72
N PRO A 168 12.11 -6.78 2.54
CA PRO A 168 11.63 -6.29 1.24
C PRO A 168 10.21 -6.74 0.90
N LEU A 169 9.74 -7.84 1.48
CA LEU A 169 8.41 -8.36 1.20
C LEU A 169 7.32 -7.45 1.80
N TYR A 170 7.45 -7.09 3.07
CA TYR A 170 6.52 -6.19 3.75
C TYR A 170 6.62 -4.74 3.30
N ASP A 171 7.82 -4.29 2.89
CA ASP A 171 7.96 -2.93 2.37
C ASP A 171 7.50 -2.81 0.91
N GLY A 172 8.07 -3.63 0.03
CA GLY A 172 7.88 -3.54 -1.42
C GLY A 172 6.92 -4.57 -2.01
N GLY A 173 6.99 -5.83 -1.57
CA GLY A 173 6.15 -6.92 -2.08
C GLY A 173 4.67 -6.71 -1.88
N VAL A 174 4.28 -5.92 -0.88
CA VAL A 174 2.88 -5.56 -0.61
C VAL A 174 2.21 -4.81 -1.77
N TYR A 175 2.95 -4.08 -2.62
CA TYR A 175 2.38 -3.36 -3.76
C TYR A 175 1.84 -4.33 -4.85
N PRO A 176 2.67 -5.18 -5.47
CA PRO A 176 2.17 -6.13 -6.44
C PRO A 176 1.19 -7.14 -5.82
N LEU A 177 1.39 -7.58 -4.56
CA LEU A 177 0.47 -8.47 -3.87
C LEU A 177 -0.92 -7.85 -3.71
N SER A 178 -1.01 -6.61 -3.24
CA SER A 178 -2.29 -5.92 -3.08
C SER A 178 -3.04 -5.78 -4.40
N LEU A 179 -2.32 -5.52 -5.49
CA LEU A 179 -2.88 -5.40 -6.82
C LEU A 179 -3.40 -6.75 -7.34
N LEU A 180 -2.61 -7.81 -7.21
CA LEU A 180 -2.99 -9.16 -7.60
C LEU A 180 -4.20 -9.67 -6.82
N VAL A 181 -4.23 -9.44 -5.50
CA VAL A 181 -5.38 -9.79 -4.65
C VAL A 181 -6.63 -8.99 -5.03
N ALA A 182 -6.48 -7.71 -5.39
CA ALA A 182 -7.60 -6.89 -5.86
C ALA A 182 -8.19 -7.36 -7.20
N TRP A 183 -7.37 -7.96 -8.07
CA TRP A 183 -7.79 -8.41 -9.40
C TRP A 183 -8.25 -9.86 -9.45
N PHE A 184 -7.60 -10.75 -8.70
CA PHE A 184 -7.80 -12.20 -8.79
C PHE A 184 -8.35 -12.84 -7.51
N GLY A 185 -8.65 -12.01 -6.49
CA GLY A 185 -9.10 -12.53 -5.20
C GLY A 185 -7.95 -13.04 -4.31
N PRO A 186 -8.26 -13.84 -3.29
CA PRO A 186 -7.27 -14.26 -2.31
C PRO A 186 -6.27 -15.28 -2.87
N VAL A 187 -5.04 -15.20 -2.39
CA VAL A 187 -4.04 -16.27 -2.54
C VAL A 187 -4.52 -17.51 -1.77
N ASP A 188 -4.60 -18.64 -2.46
CA ASP A 188 -5.02 -19.89 -1.86
C ASP A 188 -3.84 -20.61 -1.17
N ARG A 189 -2.64 -20.49 -1.75
CA ARG A 189 -1.46 -21.20 -1.26
C ARG A 189 -0.15 -20.56 -1.72
N VAL A 190 0.80 -20.52 -0.81
CA VAL A 190 2.22 -20.36 -1.13
C VAL A 190 2.79 -21.77 -1.37
N ARG A 191 3.30 -22.06 -2.57
CA ARG A 191 3.82 -23.38 -2.94
C ARG A 191 5.31 -23.50 -2.73
N VAL A 192 6.03 -22.47 -3.13
CA VAL A 192 7.48 -22.38 -3.00
C VAL A 192 7.79 -21.00 -2.47
N ALA A 193 8.51 -20.95 -1.39
CA ALA A 193 9.10 -19.74 -0.87
C ALA A 193 10.55 -20.05 -0.52
N ASP A 194 11.44 -19.18 -0.91
CA ASP A 194 12.86 -19.23 -0.58
C ASP A 194 13.32 -17.84 -0.21
N SER A 195 14.31 -17.77 0.66
CA SER A 195 14.90 -16.52 1.09
C SER A 195 16.41 -16.65 1.16
N LEU A 196 17.08 -15.57 0.83
CA LEU A 196 18.54 -15.51 0.93
C LEU A 196 18.95 -14.10 1.34
N ASP A 197 20.11 -14.01 1.96
CA ASP A 197 20.69 -12.75 2.35
C ASP A 197 21.98 -12.48 1.57
N PRO A 198 21.89 -11.93 0.34
CA PRO A 198 23.03 -11.50 -0.42
C PRO A 198 23.60 -10.16 0.07
N TRP A 199 23.16 -9.64 1.22
CA TRP A 199 23.59 -8.35 1.75
C TRP A 199 25.11 -8.31 1.94
N PRO A 200 25.79 -7.23 1.53
CA PRO A 200 27.25 -7.18 1.57
C PRO A 200 27.78 -7.27 2.99
N ALA A 201 28.76 -8.15 3.20
CA ALA A 201 29.44 -8.26 4.48
C ALA A 201 30.17 -6.97 4.84
N GLY A 202 30.02 -6.50 6.08
CA GLY A 202 30.69 -5.30 6.59
C GLY A 202 29.94 -3.99 6.34
N GLU A 203 28.75 -4.03 5.73
CA GLU A 203 27.87 -2.87 5.71
C GLU A 203 27.46 -2.50 7.15
N PRO A 204 27.44 -1.20 7.50
CA PRO A 204 27.18 -0.76 8.87
C PRO A 204 25.75 -1.04 9.36
N LYS A 205 24.83 -1.22 8.45
CA LYS A 205 23.44 -1.59 8.72
C LYS A 205 23.06 -2.79 7.86
N GLN A 206 22.46 -3.78 8.48
CA GLN A 206 22.02 -5.02 7.84
C GLN A 206 20.53 -5.20 8.09
N PRO A 207 19.78 -5.85 7.17
CA PRO A 207 18.42 -6.26 7.44
C PRO A 207 18.34 -7.25 8.61
N ASP A 208 17.30 -7.14 9.44
CA ASP A 208 16.95 -8.17 10.44
C ASP A 208 16.26 -9.37 9.77
N ALA A 209 15.64 -9.13 8.60
CA ALA A 209 15.05 -10.15 7.73
C ALA A 209 15.91 -10.36 6.49
N ASP A 210 15.73 -11.51 5.82
CA ASP A 210 16.45 -11.77 4.56
C ASP A 210 16.20 -10.66 3.53
N SER A 211 17.28 -10.22 2.89
CA SER A 211 17.24 -9.10 1.95
C SER A 211 16.69 -9.44 0.56
N HIS A 212 16.41 -10.72 0.31
CA HIS A 212 15.82 -11.23 -0.93
C HIS A 212 14.88 -12.39 -0.67
N ILE A 213 13.65 -12.30 -1.19
CA ILE A 213 12.60 -13.31 -1.06
C ILE A 213 12.12 -13.71 -2.45
N GLU A 214 11.96 -15.03 -2.67
CA GLU A 214 11.30 -15.60 -3.83
C GLU A 214 10.11 -16.46 -3.40
N ALA A 215 8.97 -16.32 -4.06
CA ALA A 215 7.79 -17.12 -3.77
C ALA A 215 7.01 -17.47 -5.03
N THR A 216 6.36 -18.64 -5.01
CA THR A 216 5.35 -19.04 -5.99
C THR A 216 3.99 -19.11 -5.30
N LEU A 217 3.06 -18.27 -5.74
CA LEU A 217 1.73 -18.13 -5.18
C LEU A 217 0.71 -18.77 -6.11
N ALA A 218 -0.28 -19.45 -5.57
CA ALA A 218 -1.42 -19.97 -6.32
C ALA A 218 -2.70 -19.23 -5.89
N PHE A 219 -3.39 -18.65 -6.84
CA PHE A 219 -4.73 -18.11 -6.66
C PHE A 219 -5.76 -19.19 -6.98
N ARG A 220 -6.91 -19.20 -6.28
CA ARG A 220 -7.92 -20.25 -6.43
C ARG A 220 -8.48 -20.29 -7.86
N ASP A 221 -8.91 -19.16 -8.35
CA ASP A 221 -9.53 -18.98 -9.66
C ASP A 221 -8.73 -17.98 -10.53
N GLY A 222 -7.43 -17.94 -10.31
CA GLY A 222 -6.51 -17.00 -10.94
C GLY A 222 -5.16 -17.61 -11.29
N PRO A 223 -4.17 -16.77 -11.62
CA PRO A 223 -2.87 -17.22 -12.09
C PRO A 223 -2.04 -17.94 -11.02
N THR A 224 -1.04 -18.68 -11.48
CA THR A 224 0.14 -18.97 -10.69
C THR A 224 1.10 -17.78 -10.84
N VAL A 225 1.52 -17.21 -9.71
CA VAL A 225 2.37 -16.01 -9.67
C VAL A 225 3.75 -16.37 -9.14
N ARG A 226 4.80 -15.96 -9.85
CA ARG A 226 6.14 -15.87 -9.29
C ARG A 226 6.35 -14.44 -8.78
N LEU A 227 6.67 -14.33 -7.48
CA LEU A 227 6.96 -13.06 -6.82
C LEU A 227 8.42 -13.03 -6.38
N THR A 228 9.10 -11.90 -6.63
CA THR A 228 10.41 -11.61 -6.02
C THR A 228 10.35 -10.25 -5.33
N ALA A 229 10.91 -10.17 -4.11
CA ALA A 229 11.07 -8.92 -3.37
C ALA A 229 12.52 -8.79 -2.90
N SER A 230 13.16 -7.63 -3.08
CA SER A 230 14.59 -7.49 -2.79
C SER A 230 14.99 -6.08 -2.38
N PHE A 231 15.84 -6.00 -1.35
CA PHE A 231 16.62 -4.81 -0.99
C PHE A 231 18.05 -4.86 -1.54
N TYR A 232 18.43 -5.96 -2.17
CA TYR A 232 19.85 -6.16 -2.58
C TYR A 232 20.25 -5.32 -3.77
N ALA A 233 19.38 -5.10 -4.76
CA ALA A 233 19.72 -4.39 -5.97
C ALA A 233 20.28 -2.98 -5.65
N PRO A 234 21.53 -2.65 -6.08
CA PRO A 234 22.17 -1.38 -5.70
C PRO A 234 21.59 -0.16 -6.44
N HIS A 235 20.70 -0.35 -7.39
CA HIS A 235 20.03 0.69 -8.15
C HIS A 235 18.72 0.14 -8.70
N ARG A 236 17.86 1.02 -9.24
CA ARG A 236 16.59 0.59 -9.86
C ARG A 236 16.85 -0.42 -10.96
N SER A 237 16.31 -1.61 -10.79
CA SER A 237 16.26 -2.58 -11.86
C SER A 237 15.16 -2.18 -12.87
N ARG A 238 15.13 -2.84 -14.05
CA ARG A 238 14.02 -2.70 -15.01
C ARG A 238 12.70 -3.18 -14.43
N GLU A 239 12.77 -4.08 -13.45
CA GLU A 239 11.65 -4.74 -12.80
C GLU A 239 11.40 -4.18 -11.40
N PHE A 240 11.54 -2.87 -11.23
CA PHE A 240 11.49 -2.18 -9.93
C PHE A 240 10.24 -2.54 -9.11
N TYR A 241 9.05 -2.35 -9.67
CA TYR A 241 7.75 -2.79 -9.15
C TYR A 241 6.92 -3.41 -10.28
N GLY A 242 7.57 -4.11 -11.17
CA GLY A 242 6.98 -4.64 -12.40
C GLY A 242 5.97 -5.75 -12.15
N LEU A 243 4.99 -5.85 -13.04
CA LEU A 243 4.03 -6.95 -13.08
C LEU A 243 3.78 -7.33 -14.54
N GLU A 244 3.96 -8.61 -14.85
CA GLU A 244 3.56 -9.18 -16.14
C GLU A 244 2.46 -10.21 -15.92
N LEU A 245 1.43 -10.18 -16.78
CA LEU A 245 0.33 -11.12 -16.80
C LEU A 245 0.27 -11.82 -18.16
N HIS A 246 0.14 -13.13 -18.16
CA HIS A 246 0.04 -13.95 -19.36
C HIS A 246 -1.23 -14.79 -19.34
N GLY A 247 -2.10 -14.55 -20.30
CA GLY A 247 -3.34 -15.28 -20.49
C GLY A 247 -3.41 -15.98 -21.85
N ASP A 248 -4.51 -16.68 -22.09
CA ASP A 248 -4.70 -17.49 -23.28
C ASP A 248 -4.73 -16.65 -24.59
N ASP A 249 -5.19 -15.39 -24.50
CA ASP A 249 -5.39 -14.52 -25.68
C ASP A 249 -4.42 -13.32 -25.75
N GLY A 250 -3.63 -13.10 -24.71
CA GLY A 250 -2.69 -11.99 -24.67
C GLY A 250 -1.91 -11.85 -23.37
N SER A 251 -1.01 -10.89 -23.39
CA SER A 251 -0.16 -10.55 -22.26
C SER A 251 -0.19 -9.06 -21.97
N LEU A 252 -0.02 -8.70 -20.71
CA LEU A 252 0.02 -7.33 -20.23
C LEU A 252 1.29 -7.14 -19.40
N SER A 253 1.96 -6.01 -19.58
CA SER A 253 3.06 -5.56 -18.73
C SER A 253 2.70 -4.22 -18.08
N LEU A 254 2.93 -4.13 -16.78
CA LEU A 254 2.78 -2.94 -15.96
C LEU A 254 4.14 -2.61 -15.34
N ASP A 255 4.70 -1.44 -15.64
CA ASP A 255 6.07 -1.08 -15.26
C ASP A 255 6.23 -0.82 -13.76
N ASN A 256 5.18 -0.36 -13.08
CA ASN A 256 5.24 -0.01 -11.67
C ASN A 256 3.87 -0.13 -10.98
N THR A 257 3.70 -1.14 -10.14
CA THR A 257 2.50 -1.39 -9.36
C THR A 257 2.26 -0.37 -8.24
N GLY A 258 3.29 0.35 -7.83
CA GLY A 258 3.21 1.42 -6.80
C GLY A 258 2.96 2.82 -7.35
N ARG A 259 2.85 3.00 -8.66
CA ARG A 259 2.70 4.33 -9.28
C ARG A 259 1.34 4.97 -8.99
N MET A 260 1.37 6.21 -8.51
CA MET A 260 0.17 7.01 -8.24
C MET A 260 -0.24 7.90 -9.41
N ALA A 261 0.72 8.41 -10.19
CA ALA A 261 0.46 9.26 -11.34
C ALA A 261 0.26 8.47 -12.63
N ALA A 262 -0.52 9.02 -13.57
CA ALA A 262 -0.58 8.49 -14.93
C ALA A 262 0.80 8.55 -15.61
N ASN A 263 1.10 7.52 -16.40
CA ASN A 263 2.30 7.46 -17.23
C ASN A 263 1.94 6.77 -18.54
N ASP A 264 2.24 7.41 -19.66
CA ASP A 264 1.83 6.96 -20.99
C ASP A 264 2.36 5.57 -21.31
N ASP A 265 3.61 5.28 -20.98
CA ASP A 265 4.29 4.03 -21.32
C ASP A 265 4.18 2.93 -20.25
N ALA A 266 3.48 3.20 -19.14
CA ALA A 266 3.47 2.30 -18.01
C ALA A 266 2.68 0.99 -18.22
N VAL A 267 1.75 0.96 -19.16
CA VAL A 267 0.95 -0.22 -19.49
C VAL A 267 1.18 -0.61 -20.93
N GLN A 268 1.62 -1.84 -21.13
CA GLN A 268 1.80 -2.42 -22.47
C GLN A 268 0.95 -3.68 -22.59
N TYR A 269 0.40 -3.91 -23.77
CA TYR A 269 -0.42 -5.07 -24.10
C TYR A 269 0.03 -5.67 -25.45
N GLY A 270 0.10 -6.98 -25.49
CA GLY A 270 0.30 -7.77 -26.71
C GLY A 270 -0.77 -8.85 -26.81
N GLY A 271 -1.58 -8.82 -27.88
CA GLY A 271 -2.48 -9.94 -28.20
C GLY A 271 -1.69 -11.16 -28.67
N LEU A 272 -2.34 -12.31 -28.76
CA LEU A 272 -1.74 -13.59 -29.12
C LEU A 272 -0.88 -13.45 -30.43
N GLY A 273 0.40 -13.80 -30.32
CA GLY A 273 1.36 -13.72 -31.42
C GLY A 273 1.74 -12.31 -31.86
N ARG A 274 1.42 -11.29 -31.08
CA ARG A 274 1.73 -9.88 -31.35
C ARG A 274 2.79 -9.35 -30.39
N SER A 275 3.56 -8.37 -30.84
CA SER A 275 4.45 -7.60 -29.96
C SER A 275 3.66 -6.72 -29.01
N TYR A 276 4.27 -6.40 -27.86
CA TYR A 276 3.73 -5.41 -26.94
C TYR A 276 3.61 -4.04 -27.60
N THR A 277 2.51 -3.37 -27.32
CA THR A 277 2.26 -1.97 -27.69
C THR A 277 1.77 -1.21 -26.47
N THR A 278 2.15 0.05 -26.36
CA THR A 278 1.69 0.94 -25.29
C THR A 278 0.17 1.09 -25.34
N VAL A 279 -0.47 0.97 -24.19
CA VAL A 279 -1.89 1.27 -24.02
C VAL A 279 -2.02 2.69 -23.46
N PRO A 280 -2.49 3.66 -24.26
CA PRO A 280 -2.55 5.05 -23.83
C PRO A 280 -3.52 5.26 -22.68
N PRO A 281 -3.30 6.27 -21.81
CA PRO A 281 -4.27 6.66 -20.82
C PRO A 281 -5.55 7.18 -21.47
N GLN A 282 -6.68 7.05 -20.79
CA GLN A 282 -7.95 7.61 -21.27
C GLN A 282 -7.99 9.13 -21.10
N SER A 283 -7.38 9.62 -20.03
CA SER A 283 -7.19 11.03 -19.77
C SER A 283 -5.74 11.27 -19.34
N PRO A 284 -4.98 12.15 -19.99
CA PRO A 284 -3.61 12.48 -19.59
C PRO A 284 -3.51 13.20 -18.25
N THR A 285 -4.62 13.75 -17.76
CA THR A 285 -4.69 14.51 -16.51
C THR A 285 -5.14 13.67 -15.33
N ASP A 286 -5.46 12.38 -15.54
CA ASP A 286 -5.83 11.50 -14.43
C ASP A 286 -4.63 11.33 -13.50
N SER A 287 -4.78 11.83 -12.27
CA SER A 287 -3.84 11.60 -11.19
C SER A 287 -4.63 11.28 -9.93
N ARG A 288 -4.07 10.42 -9.09
CA ARG A 288 -4.55 10.20 -7.73
C ARG A 288 -3.40 10.47 -6.77
N GLY A 289 -3.71 11.20 -5.70
CA GLY A 289 -2.83 11.35 -4.55
C GLY A 289 -3.07 10.23 -3.53
N TYR A 290 -2.20 10.17 -2.53
CA TYR A 290 -2.38 9.25 -1.40
C TYR A 290 -3.68 9.55 -0.64
N ILE A 291 -4.03 10.83 -0.50
CA ILE A 291 -5.20 11.31 0.24
C ILE A 291 -6.52 10.87 -0.40
N ASP A 292 -6.56 10.61 -1.69
CA ASP A 292 -7.79 10.20 -2.38
C ASP A 292 -8.36 8.88 -1.85
N ALA A 293 -7.49 7.95 -1.43
CA ALA A 293 -7.94 6.71 -0.81
C ALA A 293 -8.58 6.96 0.58
N VAL A 294 -8.09 7.96 1.30
CA VAL A 294 -8.69 8.42 2.57
C VAL A 294 -10.03 9.09 2.31
N ALA A 295 -10.11 9.91 1.25
CA ALA A 295 -11.35 10.56 0.84
C ALA A 295 -12.43 9.55 0.40
N ASP A 296 -12.05 8.50 -0.32
CA ASP A 296 -12.95 7.39 -0.69
C ASP A 296 -13.50 6.68 0.56
N LEU A 297 -12.65 6.42 1.56
CA LEU A 297 -13.07 5.85 2.83
C LEU A 297 -14.06 6.77 3.55
N ALA A 298 -13.75 8.07 3.62
CA ALA A 298 -14.61 9.07 4.22
C ALA A 298 -15.97 9.17 3.49
N ALA A 299 -15.98 9.07 2.16
CA ALA A 299 -17.20 9.06 1.35
C ALA A 299 -18.07 7.82 1.65
N SER A 300 -17.46 6.65 1.88
CA SER A 300 -18.18 5.44 2.28
C SER A 300 -18.89 5.61 3.62
N VAL A 301 -18.23 6.26 4.57
CA VAL A 301 -18.81 6.61 5.89
C VAL A 301 -19.96 7.59 5.72
N ALA A 302 -19.78 8.65 4.95
CA ALA A 302 -20.84 9.63 4.70
C ALA A 302 -22.06 9.03 4.01
N ALA A 303 -21.87 7.98 3.21
CA ALA A 303 -22.93 7.21 2.58
C ALA A 303 -23.62 6.18 3.51
N GLY A 304 -23.22 6.08 4.78
CA GLY A 304 -23.72 5.10 5.75
C GLY A 304 -23.33 3.65 5.41
N LYS A 305 -22.21 3.45 4.69
CA LYS A 305 -21.68 2.16 4.26
C LYS A 305 -20.20 2.09 4.54
N PRO A 306 -19.78 2.02 5.84
CA PRO A 306 -18.37 2.03 6.20
C PRO A 306 -17.61 0.90 5.50
N ASP A 307 -16.64 1.26 4.65
CA ASP A 307 -15.85 0.32 3.88
C ASP A 307 -14.74 -0.32 4.71
N ARG A 308 -14.46 -1.58 4.44
CA ARG A 308 -13.40 -2.37 5.07
C ARG A 308 -12.68 -3.27 4.06
N GLN A 309 -12.94 -3.09 2.76
CA GLN A 309 -12.41 -4.00 1.73
C GLN A 309 -10.89 -3.86 1.60
N THR A 310 -10.37 -2.64 1.65
CA THR A 310 -8.93 -2.40 1.55
C THR A 310 -8.20 -2.93 2.77
N ALA A 311 -8.78 -2.85 3.98
CA ALA A 311 -8.23 -3.46 5.19
C ALA A 311 -8.25 -4.99 5.16
N ARG A 312 -9.34 -5.61 4.68
CA ARG A 312 -9.40 -7.07 4.47
C ARG A 312 -8.35 -7.54 3.49
N ARG A 313 -8.14 -6.79 2.41
CA ARG A 313 -7.05 -7.04 1.46
C ARG A 313 -5.69 -6.91 2.14
N GLY A 314 -5.46 -5.83 2.90
CA GLY A 314 -4.24 -5.62 3.68
C GLY A 314 -3.95 -6.75 4.66
N ALA A 315 -4.96 -7.20 5.42
CA ALA A 315 -4.84 -8.33 6.33
C ALA A 315 -4.51 -9.64 5.60
N HIS A 316 -5.14 -9.88 4.43
CA HIS A 316 -4.81 -11.05 3.62
C HIS A 316 -3.39 -10.98 3.06
N VAL A 317 -2.93 -9.80 2.61
CA VAL A 317 -1.54 -9.60 2.15
C VAL A 317 -0.55 -9.89 3.29
N VAL A 318 -0.83 -9.42 4.51
CA VAL A 318 -0.03 -9.75 5.70
C VAL A 318 0.01 -11.27 5.90
N ALA A 319 -1.11 -11.97 5.79
CA ALA A 319 -1.17 -13.42 5.94
C ALA A 319 -0.39 -14.18 4.86
N VAL A 320 -0.22 -13.60 3.67
CA VAL A 320 0.62 -14.17 2.60
C VAL A 320 2.11 -13.93 2.89
N CYS A 321 2.45 -12.83 3.55
CA CYS A 321 3.82 -12.47 3.90
C CYS A 321 4.36 -13.21 5.14
N ASN A 322 3.48 -13.69 6.05
CA ASN A 322 3.83 -14.54 7.19
C ASN A 322 4.12 -15.98 6.78
#